data_587d33ee50bc53237ff4f1b0b03b1dd3
#
_entry.id   587d33ee50bc53237ff4f1b0b03b1dd3
#
_cell.length_a   1.000
_cell.length_b   1.000
_cell.length_c   1.000
_cell.angle_alpha   90.00
_cell.angle_beta   90.00
_cell.angle_gamma   90.00
#
_symmetry.space_group_name_H-M   'P 1'
#
loop_
_entity.id
_entity.type
_entity.pdbx_description
1 polymer ?
#
loop_
_entity_poly.entity_id
_entity_poly.type
_entity_poly.pdbx_seq_one_letter_code
_entity_poly.pdbx_strand_id
1 'polypeptide(L)'
;MRRTGGKAPVARGVTVGSGAGAARSGSVNNKSGGGSSSKSESGGAMDNFQKVEKIGEGTYGVVYKAMNKVTGEMVALKKIRLDAEMEGVPSTAIREISLLKELNHPNIVKLLDVIHSEKKLYLVFEFLNQDLKKYMDSAPPTGLPLQLVKSYLFQLLQGVAFCHSHRVLHRDLKPQNLLINDAGAIKLADFGLARAFGVPVRTYTHEVVTLWYRAPEILLGCKFYSTAVDVWSIGCIFAEMVTRKPLFPGDSEIDQLFRIFRTLGTPNEAVWPGVTQLPDYKANFPRWLRQDFNKILPNLELDGKDLLMQMLQYDPNKRISAKVAISHRFFHDVTIQLPHLQL
;
A
#
# COMPACT_ATOMS: atom_id res chain seq x y z
N MET A 1 54.92 -29.06 7.41
CA MET A 1 55.10 -30.02 6.30
C MET A 1 54.16 -29.60 5.17
N ARG A 2 54.80 -29.02 4.15
CA ARG A 2 54.85 -29.40 2.70
C ARG A 2 53.47 -29.55 2.08
N ARG A 3 53.01 -28.54 1.25
CA ARG A 3 53.22 -28.31 -0.21
C ARG A 3 52.65 -29.44 -1.07
N THR A 4 51.70 -29.08 -1.99
CA THR A 4 51.77 -28.99 -3.47
C THR A 4 50.34 -28.78 -3.98
N GLY A 5 49.93 -27.94 -4.89
CA GLY A 5 50.55 -27.43 -6.11
C GLY A 5 49.95 -28.13 -7.34
N GLY A 6 49.06 -27.48 -8.10
CA GLY A 6 48.55 -28.03 -9.34
C GLY A 6 47.93 -26.92 -10.23
N LYS A 7 48.71 -26.50 -11.22
CA LYS A 7 48.38 -25.51 -12.25
C LYS A 7 47.54 -26.10 -13.41
N ALA A 8 46.90 -25.19 -14.11
CA ALA A 8 46.12 -25.28 -15.33
C ALA A 8 46.78 -26.04 -16.53
N PRO A 9 46.05 -26.19 -17.64
CA PRO A 9 46.52 -25.51 -18.85
C PRO A 9 45.45 -24.81 -19.71
N VAL A 10 45.99 -23.84 -20.47
CA VAL A 10 45.45 -23.02 -21.54
C VAL A 10 45.63 -23.74 -22.92
N ALA A 11 44.71 -23.53 -23.86
CA ALA A 11 44.95 -23.59 -25.31
C ALA A 11 43.87 -22.75 -26.03
N ARG A 12 44.18 -21.59 -26.63
CA ARG A 12 44.56 -21.27 -28.01
C ARG A 12 43.65 -22.03 -29.03
N GLY A 13 42.81 -21.47 -29.86
CA GLY A 13 42.93 -20.36 -30.78
C GLY A 13 43.07 -20.86 -32.21
N VAL A 14 42.10 -20.58 -33.10
CA VAL A 14 42.35 -20.54 -34.57
C VAL A 14 41.37 -19.55 -35.22
N THR A 15 41.96 -18.62 -35.90
CA THR A 15 41.44 -17.68 -36.93
C THR A 15 41.49 -18.33 -38.31
N VAL A 16 40.73 -17.84 -39.27
CA VAL A 16 40.86 -17.68 -40.74
C VAL A 16 39.43 -17.65 -41.33
N GLY A 17 38.94 -16.79 -42.24
CA GLY A 17 39.52 -15.80 -43.11
C GLY A 17 38.49 -15.49 -44.20
N SER A 18 38.41 -14.26 -44.52
CA SER A 18 38.14 -13.56 -45.80
C SER A 18 37.24 -14.14 -46.91
N GLY A 19 36.40 -13.26 -47.45
CA GLY A 19 35.79 -13.41 -48.76
C GLY A 19 34.96 -12.14 -49.18
N ALA A 20 35.59 -11.26 -49.95
CA ALA A 20 35.00 -10.08 -50.52
C ALA A 20 34.21 -10.40 -51.81
N GLY A 21 33.20 -9.66 -52.12
CA GLY A 21 32.51 -9.68 -53.42
C GLY A 21 31.64 -8.42 -53.62
N ALA A 22 32.16 -7.47 -54.34
CA ALA A 22 31.48 -6.27 -54.79
C ALA A 22 30.84 -6.51 -56.16
N ALA A 23 29.64 -5.96 -56.39
CA ALA A 23 29.21 -5.56 -57.71
C ALA A 23 28.12 -4.47 -57.68
N ARG A 24 28.29 -3.57 -58.56
CA ARG A 24 27.70 -2.23 -58.78
C ARG A 24 26.33 -2.27 -59.47
N SER A 25 25.61 -1.15 -59.25
CA SER A 25 24.95 -0.22 -60.17
C SER A 25 23.51 -0.50 -60.66
N GLY A 26 22.70 0.55 -60.50
CA GLY A 26 21.40 0.68 -61.19
C GLY A 26 20.58 1.87 -60.66
N SER A 27 20.95 3.08 -61.08
CA SER A 27 20.18 4.32 -60.93
C SER A 27 19.01 4.33 -61.90
N VAL A 28 17.77 4.56 -61.42
CA VAL A 28 16.73 5.18 -62.25
C VAL A 28 15.91 6.14 -61.39
N ASN A 29 16.01 7.41 -61.71
CA ASN A 29 15.11 8.49 -61.32
C ASN A 29 13.71 8.28 -61.89
N ASN A 30 12.68 8.45 -61.04
CA ASN A 30 11.44 9.03 -61.56
C ASN A 30 10.74 9.87 -60.48
N LYS A 31 10.54 11.14 -60.79
CA LYS A 31 9.74 12.12 -60.08
C LYS A 31 8.26 11.89 -60.39
N SER A 32 7.39 11.95 -59.39
CA SER A 32 6.21 12.81 -59.34
C SER A 32 5.18 12.22 -58.37
N GLY A 33 4.56 13.08 -57.60
CA GLY A 33 3.34 12.77 -56.86
C GLY A 33 3.35 13.29 -55.43
N GLY A 34 2.95 14.58 -55.25
CA GLY A 34 2.69 15.14 -53.96
C GLY A 34 1.55 14.41 -53.28
N GLY A 35 1.83 13.86 -52.15
CA GLY A 35 0.86 13.38 -51.16
C GLY A 35 1.18 14.06 -49.86
N SER A 36 0.33 14.98 -49.43
CA SER A 36 0.36 15.58 -48.12
C SER A 36 0.14 14.46 -47.09
N SER A 37 1.21 13.90 -46.57
CA SER A 37 1.13 13.08 -45.38
C SER A 37 0.80 13.99 -44.20
N SER A 38 -0.44 13.99 -43.78
CA SER A 38 -0.85 14.44 -42.45
C SER A 38 0.04 13.71 -41.44
N LYS A 39 1.00 14.44 -40.88
CA LYS A 39 1.66 14.02 -39.65
C LYS A 39 0.55 13.86 -38.60
N SER A 40 0.10 12.66 -38.35
CA SER A 40 -0.57 12.32 -37.11
C SER A 40 0.47 12.56 -36.02
N GLU A 41 0.36 13.67 -35.33
CA GLU A 41 1.06 13.89 -34.06
C GLU A 41 0.63 12.75 -33.15
N SER A 42 1.52 11.81 -32.92
CA SER A 42 1.39 10.83 -31.86
C SER A 42 1.58 11.57 -30.52
N GLY A 43 0.54 12.27 -30.09
CA GLY A 43 0.48 12.82 -28.75
C GLY A 43 0.73 11.69 -27.76
N GLY A 44 1.73 11.82 -26.88
CA GLY A 44 2.03 10.81 -25.88
C GLY A 44 0.80 10.57 -25.00
N ALA A 45 0.62 9.35 -24.46
CA ALA A 45 -0.50 9.00 -23.59
C ALA A 45 -0.69 10.00 -22.42
N MET A 46 0.37 10.69 -22.00
CA MET A 46 0.33 11.74 -20.97
C MET A 46 -0.35 13.04 -21.46
N ASP A 47 -0.40 13.32 -22.76
CA ASP A 47 -1.01 14.55 -23.30
C ASP A 47 -2.52 14.58 -23.10
N ASN A 48 -3.13 13.43 -22.82
CA ASN A 48 -4.54 13.29 -22.46
C ASN A 48 -4.86 13.76 -21.04
N PHE A 49 -3.86 14.08 -20.22
CA PHE A 49 -4.06 14.48 -18.84
C PHE A 49 -3.56 15.91 -18.60
N GLN A 50 -4.46 16.75 -18.10
CA GLN A 50 -4.13 18.11 -17.66
C GLN A 50 -4.01 18.10 -16.13
N LYS A 51 -2.80 18.33 -15.60
CA LYS A 51 -2.58 18.52 -14.17
C LYS A 51 -3.28 19.80 -13.71
N VAL A 52 -4.07 19.69 -12.65
CA VAL A 52 -4.79 20.79 -12.02
C VAL A 52 -4.01 21.31 -10.81
N GLU A 53 -3.71 20.43 -9.85
CA GLU A 53 -2.99 20.78 -8.63
C GLU A 53 -2.24 19.58 -8.06
N LYS A 54 -1.21 19.85 -7.25
CA LYS A 54 -0.53 18.84 -6.45
C LYS A 54 -1.34 18.57 -5.19
N ILE A 55 -1.76 17.33 -4.97
CA ILE A 55 -2.60 16.92 -3.82
C ILE A 55 -1.85 16.10 -2.78
N GLY A 56 -0.67 15.57 -3.10
CA GLY A 56 0.15 14.81 -2.16
C GLY A 56 1.57 14.58 -2.66
N GLU A 57 2.46 14.33 -1.72
CA GLU A 57 3.82 13.84 -1.95
C GLU A 57 4.12 12.80 -0.89
N GLY A 58 4.72 11.69 -1.27
CA GLY A 58 5.07 10.61 -0.39
C GLY A 58 6.31 9.88 -0.88
N THR A 59 6.72 8.86 -0.16
CA THR A 59 7.93 8.05 -0.38
C THR A 59 8.06 7.57 -1.83
N TYR A 60 6.94 7.26 -2.48
CA TYR A 60 6.92 6.65 -3.84
C TYR A 60 6.75 7.68 -4.96
N GLY A 61 6.47 8.93 -4.65
CA GLY A 61 6.28 9.95 -5.68
C GLY A 61 5.32 11.06 -5.32
N VAL A 62 4.93 11.79 -6.34
CA VAL A 62 4.04 12.96 -6.22
C VAL A 62 2.70 12.63 -6.84
N VAL A 63 1.62 13.00 -6.15
CA VAL A 63 0.24 12.80 -6.62
C VAL A 63 -0.34 14.14 -7.04
N TYR A 64 -0.91 14.17 -8.23
CA TYR A 64 -1.61 15.32 -8.80
C TYR A 64 -3.08 15.00 -9.01
N LYS A 65 -3.95 15.95 -8.72
CA LYS A 65 -5.29 16.00 -9.29
C LYS A 65 -5.14 16.40 -10.75
N ALA A 66 -5.73 15.66 -11.65
CA ALA A 66 -5.64 15.91 -13.07
C ALA A 66 -6.99 15.68 -13.75
N MET A 67 -7.23 16.36 -14.87
CA MET A 67 -8.40 16.16 -15.71
C MET A 67 -7.99 15.30 -16.91
N ASN A 68 -8.74 14.23 -17.15
CA ASN A 68 -8.65 13.47 -18.38
C ASN A 68 -9.36 14.28 -19.49
N LYS A 69 -8.62 14.79 -20.46
CA LYS A 69 -9.15 15.64 -21.54
C LYS A 69 -10.09 14.89 -22.50
N VAL A 70 -9.99 13.56 -22.55
CA VAL A 70 -10.82 12.71 -23.41
C VAL A 70 -12.18 12.45 -22.78
N THR A 71 -12.20 12.11 -21.49
CA THR A 71 -13.45 11.77 -20.77
C THR A 71 -14.03 12.94 -20.00
N GLY A 72 -13.26 14.01 -19.75
CA GLY A 72 -13.64 15.13 -18.88
C GLY A 72 -13.62 14.79 -17.38
N GLU A 73 -13.24 13.58 -17.00
CA GLU A 73 -13.26 13.12 -15.62
C GLU A 73 -12.02 13.54 -14.84
N MET A 74 -12.21 13.77 -13.54
CA MET A 74 -11.09 14.01 -12.63
C MET A 74 -10.45 12.69 -12.23
N VAL A 75 -9.12 12.66 -12.23
CA VAL A 75 -8.30 11.50 -11.86
C VAL A 75 -7.21 11.91 -10.87
N ALA A 76 -6.70 10.95 -10.11
CA ALA A 76 -5.49 11.09 -9.32
C ALA A 76 -4.31 10.50 -10.10
N LEU A 77 -3.36 11.36 -10.50
CA LEU A 77 -2.19 10.99 -11.28
C LEU A 77 -0.97 10.88 -10.37
N LYS A 78 -0.54 9.68 -10.07
CA LYS A 78 0.63 9.41 -9.23
C LYS A 78 1.87 9.22 -10.10
N LYS A 79 2.79 10.18 -10.03
CA LYS A 79 4.10 10.09 -10.68
C LYS A 79 5.05 9.32 -9.76
N ILE A 80 5.51 8.16 -10.19
CA ILE A 80 6.45 7.35 -9.43
C ILE A 80 7.87 7.87 -9.63
N ARG A 81 8.63 7.98 -8.54
CA ARG A 81 10.07 8.23 -8.56
C ARG A 81 10.77 6.91 -8.88
N LEU A 82 11.48 6.88 -9.99
CA LEU A 82 12.42 5.80 -10.31
C LEU A 82 13.80 6.26 -9.87
N ASP A 83 14.52 5.45 -9.12
CA ASP A 83 15.88 5.78 -8.71
C ASP A 83 16.75 5.97 -9.96
N ALA A 84 17.61 7.00 -9.91
CA ALA A 84 18.43 7.39 -11.05
C ALA A 84 19.43 6.29 -11.50
N GLU A 85 19.67 5.30 -10.66
CA GLU A 85 20.57 4.17 -10.94
C GLU A 85 19.87 3.00 -11.65
N MET A 86 18.52 3.00 -11.72
CA MET A 86 17.78 1.97 -12.44
C MET A 86 17.60 2.34 -13.91
N GLU A 87 18.19 1.58 -14.81
CA GLU A 87 17.91 1.65 -16.25
C GLU A 87 16.48 1.12 -16.54
N GLY A 88 15.47 1.95 -16.24
CA GLY A 88 14.06 1.65 -16.55
C GLY A 88 13.23 1.15 -15.34
N VAL A 89 11.96 0.86 -15.61
CA VAL A 89 11.02 0.32 -14.61
C VAL A 89 11.34 -1.16 -14.39
N PRO A 90 11.57 -1.62 -13.13
CA PRO A 90 11.79 -3.03 -12.86
C PRO A 90 10.63 -3.90 -13.38
N SER A 91 10.94 -5.03 -14.02
CA SER A 91 9.91 -5.96 -14.52
C SER A 91 9.01 -6.52 -13.39
N THR A 92 9.55 -6.62 -12.18
CA THR A 92 8.81 -6.97 -10.97
C THR A 92 7.77 -5.92 -10.61
N ALA A 93 8.11 -4.63 -10.73
CA ALA A 93 7.19 -3.52 -10.49
C ALA A 93 6.02 -3.55 -11.48
N ILE A 94 6.30 -3.77 -12.77
CA ILE A 94 5.26 -3.87 -13.81
C ILE A 94 4.30 -5.02 -13.51
N ARG A 95 4.80 -6.18 -13.09
CA ARG A 95 3.96 -7.34 -12.73
C ARG A 95 3.07 -7.05 -11.52
N GLU A 96 3.61 -6.47 -10.46
CA GLU A 96 2.84 -6.14 -9.26
C GLU A 96 1.79 -5.04 -9.53
N ILE A 97 2.13 -4.05 -10.35
CA ILE A 97 1.17 -3.03 -10.80
C ILE A 97 0.05 -3.65 -11.65
N SER A 98 0.38 -4.61 -12.52
CA SER A 98 -0.61 -5.32 -13.33
C SER A 98 -1.61 -6.08 -12.43
N LEU A 99 -1.14 -6.69 -11.34
CA LEU A 99 -2.01 -7.32 -10.34
C LEU A 99 -2.95 -6.30 -9.66
N LEU A 100 -2.48 -5.07 -9.43
CA LEU A 100 -3.34 -4.01 -8.88
C LEU A 100 -4.47 -3.61 -9.85
N LYS A 101 -4.26 -3.69 -11.17
CA LYS A 101 -5.33 -3.46 -12.17
C LYS A 101 -6.46 -4.50 -12.07
N GLU A 102 -6.14 -5.72 -11.62
CA GLU A 102 -7.12 -6.80 -11.45
C GLU A 102 -7.94 -6.65 -10.16
N LEU A 103 -7.47 -5.85 -9.20
CA LEU A 103 -8.19 -5.60 -7.95
C LEU A 103 -9.36 -4.63 -8.20
N ASN A 104 -10.48 -5.18 -8.65
CA ASN A 104 -11.72 -4.41 -8.86
C ASN A 104 -12.70 -4.70 -7.72
N HIS A 105 -12.85 -3.76 -6.80
CA HIS A 105 -13.75 -3.87 -5.65
C HIS A 105 -14.26 -2.47 -5.26
N PRO A 106 -15.52 -2.31 -4.83
CA PRO A 106 -16.09 -1.00 -4.47
C PRO A 106 -15.34 -0.27 -3.36
N ASN A 107 -14.63 -1.00 -2.48
CA ASN A 107 -13.85 -0.43 -1.37
C ASN A 107 -12.33 -0.40 -1.65
N ILE A 108 -11.95 -0.45 -2.91
CA ILE A 108 -10.56 -0.29 -3.37
C ILE A 108 -10.54 0.82 -4.42
N VAL A 109 -9.62 1.76 -4.29
CA VAL A 109 -9.41 2.82 -5.28
C VAL A 109 -8.99 2.19 -6.60
N LYS A 110 -9.77 2.41 -7.65
CA LYS A 110 -9.57 1.78 -8.95
C LYS A 110 -8.34 2.35 -9.65
N LEU A 111 -7.42 1.49 -10.07
CA LEU A 111 -6.35 1.83 -10.99
C LEU A 111 -6.90 1.82 -12.42
N LEU A 112 -7.04 3.01 -13.01
CA LEU A 112 -7.65 3.21 -14.33
C LEU A 112 -6.64 2.92 -15.44
N ASP A 113 -5.41 3.41 -15.29
CA ASP A 113 -4.37 3.23 -16.30
C ASP A 113 -2.95 3.30 -15.74
N VAL A 114 -1.99 2.80 -16.51
CA VAL A 114 -0.56 2.83 -16.24
C VAL A 114 0.16 3.38 -17.47
N ILE A 115 0.80 4.53 -17.31
CA ILE A 115 1.46 5.22 -18.41
C ILE A 115 2.97 5.21 -18.18
N HIS A 116 3.68 4.61 -19.11
CA HIS A 116 5.14 4.64 -19.16
C HIS A 116 5.57 5.65 -20.21
N SER A 117 6.22 6.73 -19.82
CA SER A 117 6.71 7.78 -20.70
C SER A 117 8.11 8.23 -20.27
N GLU A 118 9.07 8.28 -21.21
CA GLU A 118 10.41 8.86 -21.04
C GLU A 118 11.08 8.62 -19.69
N LYS A 119 11.24 7.36 -19.28
CA LYS A 119 11.81 6.97 -17.97
C LYS A 119 10.95 7.39 -16.76
N LYS A 120 9.68 7.72 -16.96
CA LYS A 120 8.73 8.06 -15.90
C LYS A 120 7.56 7.11 -15.95
N LEU A 121 7.09 6.70 -14.77
CA LEU A 121 5.93 5.86 -14.60
C LEU A 121 4.83 6.68 -13.92
N TYR A 122 3.65 6.67 -14.53
CA TYR A 122 2.47 7.31 -13.95
C TYR A 122 1.38 6.26 -13.74
N LEU A 123 0.78 6.29 -12.57
CA LEU A 123 -0.40 5.50 -12.24
C LEU A 123 -1.61 6.43 -12.22
N VAL A 124 -2.64 6.10 -12.96
CA VAL A 124 -3.88 6.86 -13.05
C VAL A 124 -4.93 6.16 -12.21
N PHE A 125 -5.41 6.82 -11.15
CA PHE A 125 -6.44 6.30 -10.27
C PHE A 125 -7.72 7.12 -10.37
N GLU A 126 -8.85 6.51 -9.99
CA GLU A 126 -10.05 7.28 -9.71
C GLU A 126 -9.76 8.36 -8.66
N PHE A 127 -10.44 9.51 -8.78
CA PHE A 127 -10.25 10.62 -7.86
C PHE A 127 -11.34 10.62 -6.77
N LEU A 128 -10.94 10.71 -5.51
CA LEU A 128 -11.80 10.93 -4.37
C LEU A 128 -11.39 12.21 -3.64
N ASN A 129 -12.37 12.98 -3.16
CA ASN A 129 -12.16 14.34 -2.68
C ASN A 129 -11.43 14.44 -1.33
N GLN A 130 -11.56 13.44 -0.46
CA GLN A 130 -11.12 13.54 0.92
C GLN A 130 -10.56 12.21 1.44
N ASP A 131 -9.57 12.29 2.34
CA ASP A 131 -9.11 11.15 3.12
C ASP A 131 -9.73 11.14 4.53
N LEU A 132 -9.72 9.95 5.16
CA LEU A 132 -10.31 9.75 6.48
C LEU A 132 -9.62 10.60 7.55
N LYS A 133 -8.31 10.88 7.43
CA LYS A 133 -7.59 11.72 8.42
C LYS A 133 -8.14 13.14 8.42
N LYS A 134 -8.23 13.77 7.26
CA LYS A 134 -8.80 15.12 7.12
C LYS A 134 -10.25 15.15 7.59
N TYR A 135 -11.03 14.11 7.28
CA TYR A 135 -12.41 14.00 7.74
C TYR A 135 -12.50 13.94 9.27
N MET A 136 -11.69 13.08 9.91
CA MET A 136 -11.66 13.01 11.38
C MET A 136 -11.16 14.30 12.03
N ASP A 137 -10.20 14.99 11.42
CA ASP A 137 -9.68 16.26 11.95
C ASP A 137 -10.73 17.38 11.94
N SER A 138 -11.65 17.35 10.97
CA SER A 138 -12.78 18.29 10.87
C SER A 138 -14.01 17.87 11.69
N ALA A 139 -14.07 16.64 12.19
CA ALA A 139 -15.21 16.12 12.94
C ALA A 139 -15.26 16.68 14.39
N PRO A 140 -16.43 16.62 15.10
CA PRO A 140 -16.54 17.04 16.49
C PRO A 140 -15.61 16.28 17.43
N PRO A 141 -15.22 16.84 18.58
CA PRO A 141 -14.33 16.19 19.56
C PRO A 141 -14.83 14.85 20.09
N THR A 142 -16.12 14.57 19.97
CA THR A 142 -16.78 13.35 20.45
C THR A 142 -16.50 12.11 19.61
N GLY A 143 -15.75 12.23 18.52
CA GLY A 143 -15.53 11.16 17.56
C GLY A 143 -16.56 11.14 16.42
N LEU A 144 -16.45 10.15 15.54
CA LEU A 144 -17.44 9.94 14.49
C LEU A 144 -18.70 9.27 15.05
N PRO A 145 -19.89 9.53 14.47
CA PRO A 145 -21.12 8.81 14.82
C PRO A 145 -20.91 7.29 14.71
N LEU A 146 -21.40 6.53 15.70
CA LEU A 146 -21.14 5.08 15.78
C LEU A 146 -21.60 4.34 14.51
N GLN A 147 -22.74 4.70 13.93
CA GLN A 147 -23.22 4.07 12.69
C GLN A 147 -22.31 4.33 11.50
N LEU A 148 -21.66 5.51 11.43
CA LEU A 148 -20.68 5.82 10.42
C LEU A 148 -19.39 5.00 10.64
N VAL A 149 -18.95 4.88 11.90
CA VAL A 149 -17.80 4.03 12.26
C VAL A 149 -18.05 2.58 11.85
N LYS A 150 -19.24 2.02 12.17
CA LYS A 150 -19.64 0.67 11.76
C LYS A 150 -19.61 0.52 10.24
N SER A 151 -20.21 1.46 9.49
CA SER A 151 -20.23 1.43 8.04
C SER A 151 -18.83 1.47 7.44
N TYR A 152 -18.00 2.39 7.87
CA TYR A 152 -16.65 2.51 7.36
C TYR A 152 -15.80 1.28 7.70
N LEU A 153 -15.86 0.80 8.95
CA LEU A 153 -15.13 -0.38 9.38
C LEU A 153 -15.54 -1.63 8.58
N PHE A 154 -16.85 -1.82 8.37
CA PHE A 154 -17.38 -2.93 7.58
C PHE A 154 -16.87 -2.90 6.14
N GLN A 155 -16.91 -1.73 5.49
CA GLN A 155 -16.42 -1.54 4.13
C GLN A 155 -14.91 -1.79 4.02
N LEU A 156 -14.12 -1.30 4.99
CA LEU A 156 -12.67 -1.53 5.03
C LEU A 156 -12.35 -3.01 5.18
N LEU A 157 -13.05 -3.72 6.04
CA LEU A 157 -12.88 -5.16 6.21
C LEU A 157 -13.23 -5.94 4.94
N GLN A 158 -14.27 -5.53 4.21
CA GLN A 158 -14.60 -6.14 2.91
C GLN A 158 -13.49 -5.91 1.88
N GLY A 159 -13.01 -4.67 1.73
CA GLY A 159 -11.92 -4.34 0.82
C GLY A 159 -10.65 -5.12 1.14
N VAL A 160 -10.28 -5.20 2.43
CA VAL A 160 -9.09 -5.93 2.88
C VAL A 160 -9.28 -7.45 2.72
N ALA A 161 -10.45 -8.00 3.04
CA ALA A 161 -10.74 -9.42 2.81
C ALA A 161 -10.62 -9.80 1.33
N PHE A 162 -11.08 -8.93 0.43
CA PHE A 162 -10.91 -9.10 -1.00
C PHE A 162 -9.43 -9.12 -1.40
N CYS A 163 -8.63 -8.15 -0.92
CA CYS A 163 -7.18 -8.14 -1.18
C CYS A 163 -6.51 -9.43 -0.68
N HIS A 164 -6.83 -9.85 0.53
CA HIS A 164 -6.25 -11.05 1.15
C HIS A 164 -6.63 -12.33 0.39
N SER A 165 -7.85 -12.42 -0.17
CA SER A 165 -8.26 -13.54 -1.02
C SER A 165 -7.45 -13.62 -2.33
N HIS A 166 -6.95 -12.48 -2.81
CA HIS A 166 -6.04 -12.37 -3.97
C HIS A 166 -4.55 -12.39 -3.57
N ARG A 167 -4.24 -12.74 -2.32
CA ARG A 167 -2.87 -12.80 -1.77
C ARG A 167 -2.12 -11.47 -1.83
N VAL A 168 -2.85 -10.37 -1.79
CA VAL A 168 -2.33 -9.01 -1.73
C VAL A 168 -2.43 -8.48 -0.30
N LEU A 169 -1.31 -7.97 0.23
CA LEU A 169 -1.24 -7.27 1.50
C LEU A 169 -1.13 -5.77 1.24
N HIS A 170 -1.82 -4.95 2.05
CA HIS A 170 -1.68 -3.50 1.95
C HIS A 170 -0.39 -2.99 2.61
N ARG A 171 -0.11 -3.41 3.85
CA ARG A 171 1.09 -3.15 4.65
C ARG A 171 1.26 -1.73 5.22
N ASP A 172 0.56 -0.74 4.69
CA ASP A 172 0.67 0.66 5.14
C ASP A 172 -0.73 1.28 5.28
N LEU A 173 -1.65 0.56 5.95
CA LEU A 173 -2.96 1.09 6.27
C LEU A 173 -2.86 2.17 7.33
N LYS A 174 -3.37 3.34 7.01
CA LYS A 174 -3.45 4.53 7.87
C LYS A 174 -4.58 5.43 7.37
N PRO A 175 -5.14 6.32 8.20
CA PRO A 175 -6.24 7.17 7.79
C PRO A 175 -6.00 8.02 6.54
N GLN A 176 -4.75 8.40 6.27
CA GLN A 176 -4.37 9.15 5.07
C GLN A 176 -4.49 8.33 3.77
N ASN A 177 -4.41 6.99 3.86
CA ASN A 177 -4.54 6.07 2.73
C ASN A 177 -5.95 5.51 2.57
N LEU A 178 -6.92 6.06 3.29
CA LEU A 178 -8.33 5.69 3.25
C LEU A 178 -9.12 6.86 2.68
N LEU A 179 -9.62 6.72 1.46
CA LEU A 179 -10.31 7.79 0.76
C LEU A 179 -11.83 7.62 0.89
N ILE A 180 -12.52 8.73 1.08
CA ILE A 180 -13.97 8.76 1.23
C ILE A 180 -14.62 9.62 0.14
N ASN A 181 -15.86 9.30 -0.19
CA ASN A 181 -16.69 10.08 -1.08
C ASN A 181 -17.98 10.55 -0.40
N ASP A 182 -18.71 11.44 -1.05
CA ASP A 182 -19.95 12.00 -0.54
C ASP A 182 -21.11 10.98 -0.50
N ALA A 183 -20.96 9.85 -1.18
CA ALA A 183 -21.95 8.76 -1.18
C ALA A 183 -21.80 7.79 0.02
N GLY A 184 -20.91 8.08 0.98
CA GLY A 184 -20.68 7.24 2.16
C GLY A 184 -19.76 6.04 1.93
N ALA A 185 -19.08 5.96 0.80
CA ALA A 185 -18.08 4.92 0.56
C ALA A 185 -16.71 5.32 1.13
N ILE A 186 -16.01 4.31 1.65
CA ILE A 186 -14.58 4.39 2.00
C ILE A 186 -13.81 3.38 1.17
N LYS A 187 -12.64 3.78 0.68
CA LYS A 187 -11.82 2.96 -0.23
C LYS A 187 -10.36 2.94 0.20
N LEU A 188 -9.76 1.77 0.05
CA LEU A 188 -8.33 1.55 0.26
C LEU A 188 -7.54 2.17 -0.89
N ALA A 189 -6.57 3.03 -0.57
CA ALA A 189 -5.64 3.64 -1.51
C ALA A 189 -4.19 3.33 -1.16
N ASP A 190 -3.28 3.58 -2.08
CA ASP A 190 -1.83 3.44 -1.86
C ASP A 190 -1.37 2.06 -1.40
N PHE A 191 -1.91 1.01 -2.05
CA PHE A 191 -1.43 -0.36 -1.86
C PHE A 191 0.09 -0.42 -1.96
N GLY A 192 0.68 -1.21 -1.08
CA GLY A 192 2.11 -1.43 -0.86
C GLY A 192 2.99 -1.51 -2.10
N LEU A 193 3.07 -0.43 -2.86
CA LEU A 193 4.01 -0.23 -3.96
C LEU A 193 5.47 -0.42 -3.53
N ALA A 194 5.71 -0.43 -2.21
CA ALA A 194 7.02 -0.70 -1.61
C ALA A 194 7.67 -1.98 -2.12
N ARG A 195 6.88 -3.05 -2.30
CA ARG A 195 7.40 -4.31 -2.82
C ARG A 195 7.62 -4.26 -4.32
N ALA A 196 6.73 -3.60 -5.05
CA ALA A 196 6.80 -3.45 -6.49
C ALA A 196 8.10 -2.77 -6.94
N PHE A 197 8.55 -1.79 -6.17
CA PHE A 197 9.75 -1.01 -6.48
C PHE A 197 11.01 -1.45 -5.73
N GLY A 198 10.96 -2.56 -4.96
CA GLY A 198 12.12 -3.06 -4.22
C GLY A 198 12.62 -2.10 -3.13
N VAL A 199 11.82 -1.10 -2.77
CA VAL A 199 12.21 -0.13 -1.74
C VAL A 199 12.25 -0.86 -0.40
N PRO A 200 13.41 -0.92 0.28
CA PRO A 200 13.49 -1.50 1.60
C PRO A 200 12.51 -0.77 2.53
N VAL A 201 11.82 -1.51 3.40
CA VAL A 201 10.92 -0.92 4.41
C VAL A 201 11.66 0.07 5.34
N ARG A 202 12.99 0.05 5.30
CA ARG A 202 13.90 0.99 5.98
C ARG A 202 14.55 1.92 4.95
N THR A 203 13.82 2.83 4.35
CA THR A 203 14.43 3.93 3.59
C THR A 203 14.80 5.04 4.55
N TYR A 204 16.08 5.41 4.55
CA TYR A 204 16.66 6.58 5.22
C TYR A 204 16.25 7.90 4.53
N THR A 205 15.01 8.04 4.12
CA THR A 205 14.49 9.35 3.70
C THR A 205 13.99 10.07 4.95
N HIS A 206 14.27 11.37 5.07
CA HIS A 206 13.85 12.25 6.16
C HIS A 206 12.33 12.39 6.32
N GLU A 207 11.52 11.60 5.63
CA GLU A 207 10.09 11.51 5.86
C GLU A 207 9.85 10.63 7.09
N VAL A 208 9.25 11.22 8.11
CA VAL A 208 8.79 10.52 9.31
C VAL A 208 7.71 9.53 8.89
N VAL A 209 8.08 8.26 8.73
CA VAL A 209 7.13 7.18 8.45
C VAL A 209 6.24 7.02 9.67
N THR A 210 4.93 7.15 9.51
CA THR A 210 3.98 6.95 10.59
C THR A 210 4.00 5.50 11.06
N LEU A 211 4.44 5.27 12.30
CA LEU A 211 4.54 3.94 12.92
C LEU A 211 3.26 3.52 13.65
N TRP A 212 2.32 4.44 13.83
CA TRP A 212 1.19 4.33 14.76
C TRP A 212 0.26 3.13 14.48
N TYR A 213 0.24 2.63 13.27
CA TYR A 213 -0.62 1.53 12.80
C TYR A 213 0.13 0.23 12.54
N ARG A 214 1.44 0.21 12.86
CA ARG A 214 2.31 -0.93 12.58
C ARG A 214 2.11 -2.05 13.59
N ALA A 215 1.92 -3.27 13.08
CA ALA A 215 1.72 -4.45 13.91
C ALA A 215 2.98 -4.82 14.74
N PRO A 216 2.80 -5.38 15.95
CA PRO A 216 3.93 -5.66 16.85
C PRO A 216 4.91 -6.68 16.29
N GLU A 217 4.48 -7.65 15.48
CA GLU A 217 5.38 -8.60 14.82
C GLU A 217 6.33 -7.92 13.85
N ILE A 218 5.91 -6.84 13.17
CA ILE A 218 6.79 -6.05 12.30
C ILE A 218 7.80 -5.27 13.14
N LEU A 219 7.34 -4.62 14.23
CA LEU A 219 8.20 -3.87 15.15
C LEU A 219 9.23 -4.76 15.86
N LEU A 220 8.90 -6.04 16.07
CA LEU A 220 9.80 -7.04 16.65
C LEU A 220 10.67 -7.77 15.61
N GLY A 221 10.72 -7.26 14.37
CA GLY A 221 11.66 -7.72 13.35
C GLY A 221 11.26 -9.00 12.63
N CYS A 222 9.98 -9.41 12.69
CA CYS A 222 9.50 -10.56 11.92
C CYS A 222 9.68 -10.31 10.42
N LYS A 223 10.42 -11.18 9.74
CA LYS A 223 10.68 -11.08 8.30
C LYS A 223 9.51 -11.55 7.43
N PHE A 224 8.71 -12.48 7.95
CA PHE A 224 7.59 -13.10 7.26
C PHE A 224 6.30 -12.77 8.01
N TYR A 225 5.62 -11.73 7.59
CA TYR A 225 4.35 -11.33 8.17
C TYR A 225 3.19 -11.67 7.23
N SER A 226 2.03 -11.91 7.86
CA SER A 226 0.82 -12.39 7.19
C SER A 226 -0.19 -11.26 6.97
N THR A 227 -1.36 -11.63 6.44
CA THR A 227 -2.55 -10.78 6.34
C THR A 227 -2.98 -10.14 7.67
N ALA A 228 -2.57 -10.73 8.79
CA ALA A 228 -2.88 -10.24 10.13
C ALA A 228 -2.33 -8.82 10.41
N VAL A 229 -1.26 -8.38 9.70
CA VAL A 229 -0.71 -7.03 9.89
C VAL A 229 -1.69 -5.94 9.47
N ASP A 230 -2.45 -6.17 8.39
CA ASP A 230 -3.47 -5.23 7.92
C ASP A 230 -4.66 -5.15 8.88
N VAL A 231 -5.05 -6.27 9.49
CA VAL A 231 -6.12 -6.32 10.49
C VAL A 231 -5.73 -5.55 11.75
N TRP A 232 -4.48 -5.65 12.21
CA TRP A 232 -3.97 -4.82 13.30
C TRP A 232 -4.11 -3.33 12.99
N SER A 233 -3.67 -2.91 11.82
CA SER A 233 -3.77 -1.51 11.39
C SER A 233 -5.21 -1.02 11.36
N ILE A 234 -6.15 -1.84 10.84
CA ILE A 234 -7.58 -1.50 10.86
C ILE A 234 -8.10 -1.39 12.30
N GLY A 235 -7.66 -2.25 13.22
CA GLY A 235 -8.01 -2.16 14.64
C GLY A 235 -7.58 -0.82 15.26
N CYS A 236 -6.36 -0.35 14.95
CA CYS A 236 -5.89 0.96 15.39
C CYS A 236 -6.74 2.11 14.80
N ILE A 237 -7.07 2.02 13.50
CA ILE A 237 -7.93 3.01 12.82
C ILE A 237 -9.35 3.00 13.39
N PHE A 238 -9.90 1.83 13.70
CA PHE A 238 -11.21 1.70 14.35
C PHE A 238 -11.25 2.46 15.68
N ALA A 239 -10.26 2.24 16.56
CA ALA A 239 -10.18 2.96 17.83
C ALA A 239 -10.04 4.48 17.61
N GLU A 240 -9.30 4.91 16.59
CA GLU A 240 -9.13 6.33 16.24
C GLU A 240 -10.41 6.95 15.70
N MET A 241 -11.20 6.26 14.88
CA MET A 241 -12.52 6.74 14.45
C MET A 241 -13.47 7.00 15.62
N VAL A 242 -13.42 6.12 16.65
CA VAL A 242 -14.27 6.26 17.86
C VAL A 242 -13.83 7.42 18.74
N THR A 243 -12.51 7.63 18.89
CA THR A 243 -11.96 8.58 19.87
C THR A 243 -11.40 9.86 19.27
N ARG A 244 -11.18 9.90 17.96
CA ARG A 244 -10.40 10.92 17.24
C ARG A 244 -8.96 11.08 17.73
N LYS A 245 -8.46 10.12 18.45
CA LYS A 245 -7.07 10.08 18.93
C LYS A 245 -6.42 8.79 18.46
N PRO A 246 -5.20 8.85 17.92
CA PRO A 246 -4.48 7.64 17.58
C PRO A 246 -4.29 6.77 18.83
N LEU A 247 -4.49 5.46 18.68
CA LEU A 247 -4.41 4.53 19.80
C LEU A 247 -2.98 4.40 20.33
N PHE A 248 -2.00 4.34 19.44
CA PHE A 248 -0.59 4.15 19.75
C PHE A 248 0.28 5.17 19.02
N PRO A 249 0.33 6.46 19.44
CA PRO A 249 1.09 7.49 18.76
C PRO A 249 2.58 7.47 19.15
N GLY A 250 3.33 6.47 18.69
CA GLY A 250 4.78 6.36 18.93
C GLY A 250 5.59 7.33 18.07
N ASP A 251 6.67 7.86 18.62
CA ASP A 251 7.62 8.74 17.94
C ASP A 251 8.86 7.98 17.39
N SER A 252 9.04 6.74 17.83
CA SER A 252 10.10 5.84 17.44
C SER A 252 9.61 4.39 17.45
N GLU A 253 10.31 3.45 16.81
CA GLU A 253 9.92 2.04 16.82
C GLU A 253 9.82 1.49 18.24
N ILE A 254 10.73 1.86 19.13
CA ILE A 254 10.71 1.41 20.52
C ILE A 254 9.58 2.07 21.33
N ASP A 255 9.34 3.37 21.14
CA ASP A 255 8.22 4.04 21.81
C ASP A 255 6.88 3.50 21.28
N GLN A 256 6.78 3.24 19.99
CA GLN A 256 5.60 2.58 19.40
C GLN A 256 5.32 1.24 20.09
N LEU A 257 6.34 0.40 20.22
CA LEU A 257 6.24 -0.89 20.86
C LEU A 257 5.84 -0.76 22.34
N PHE A 258 6.44 0.18 23.06
CA PHE A 258 6.14 0.40 24.49
C PHE A 258 4.74 0.98 24.71
N ARG A 259 4.22 1.82 23.81
CA ARG A 259 2.82 2.27 23.85
C ARG A 259 1.84 1.10 23.69
N ILE A 260 2.13 0.18 22.78
CA ILE A 260 1.36 -1.05 22.63
C ILE A 260 1.42 -1.86 23.94
N PHE A 261 2.60 -2.06 24.51
CA PHE A 261 2.79 -2.85 25.74
C PHE A 261 2.14 -2.21 26.97
N ARG A 262 2.20 -0.88 27.10
CA ARG A 262 1.52 -0.16 28.20
C ARG A 262 0.01 -0.32 28.13
N THR A 263 -0.57 -0.48 26.95
CA THR A 263 -2.02 -0.61 26.76
C THR A 263 -2.47 -2.05 26.84
N LEU A 264 -1.83 -2.95 26.11
CA LEU A 264 -2.25 -4.36 25.98
C LEU A 264 -1.56 -5.31 26.95
N GLY A 265 -0.59 -4.82 27.73
CA GLY A 265 0.32 -5.61 28.55
C GLY A 265 1.54 -6.06 27.73
N THR A 266 2.68 -6.23 28.40
CA THR A 266 3.88 -6.76 27.73
C THR A 266 3.67 -8.23 27.39
N PRO A 267 3.84 -8.64 26.11
CA PRO A 267 3.58 -10.01 25.70
C PRO A 267 4.63 -10.97 26.28
N ASN A 268 4.20 -12.21 26.52
CA ASN A 268 5.01 -13.33 26.94
C ASN A 268 4.62 -14.59 26.15
N GLU A 269 5.31 -15.69 26.40
CA GLU A 269 5.06 -16.96 25.69
C GLU A 269 3.64 -17.53 25.91
N ALA A 270 2.96 -17.17 27.01
CA ALA A 270 1.59 -17.63 27.25
C ALA A 270 0.58 -16.91 26.35
N VAL A 271 0.80 -15.60 26.11
CA VAL A 271 -0.09 -14.77 25.28
C VAL A 271 0.28 -14.87 23.80
N TRP A 272 1.58 -14.95 23.52
CA TRP A 272 2.11 -15.02 22.16
C TRP A 272 3.26 -16.04 22.10
N PRO A 273 2.94 -17.31 21.83
CA PRO A 273 3.97 -18.35 21.68
C PRO A 273 4.99 -17.98 20.61
N GLY A 274 6.27 -18.08 20.94
CA GLY A 274 7.39 -17.75 20.05
C GLY A 274 7.80 -16.27 20.05
N VAL A 275 7.15 -15.40 20.81
CA VAL A 275 7.49 -13.96 20.84
C VAL A 275 8.93 -13.72 21.26
N THR A 276 9.49 -14.52 22.18
CA THR A 276 10.85 -14.41 22.68
C THR A 276 11.91 -14.75 21.64
N GLN A 277 11.52 -15.40 20.53
CA GLN A 277 12.38 -15.79 19.42
C GLN A 277 12.42 -14.73 18.32
N LEU A 278 11.57 -13.69 18.40
CA LEU A 278 11.57 -12.62 17.40
C LEU A 278 12.87 -11.80 17.47
N PRO A 279 13.44 -11.38 16.31
CA PRO A 279 14.79 -10.80 16.24
C PRO A 279 15.01 -9.60 17.15
N ASP A 280 14.02 -8.73 17.28
CA ASP A 280 14.13 -7.48 18.05
C ASP A 280 13.47 -7.58 19.44
N TYR A 281 13.04 -8.79 19.86
CA TYR A 281 12.56 -9.02 21.22
C TYR A 281 13.73 -8.91 22.21
N LYS A 282 13.49 -8.26 23.35
CA LYS A 282 14.48 -8.12 24.43
C LYS A 282 13.89 -8.63 25.73
N ALA A 283 14.61 -9.54 26.40
CA ALA A 283 14.19 -10.11 27.68
C ALA A 283 14.05 -9.08 28.81
N ASN A 284 14.73 -7.93 28.68
CA ASN A 284 14.68 -6.81 29.62
C ASN A 284 13.63 -5.74 29.29
N PHE A 285 12.71 -6.00 28.36
CA PHE A 285 11.57 -5.09 28.18
C PHE A 285 10.81 -4.88 29.48
N PRO A 286 10.40 -3.62 29.79
CA PRO A 286 9.55 -3.35 30.93
C PRO A 286 8.27 -4.18 30.87
N ARG A 287 7.83 -4.67 32.03
CA ARG A 287 6.63 -5.52 32.14
C ARG A 287 5.44 -4.68 32.59
N TRP A 288 4.56 -4.33 31.64
CA TRP A 288 3.32 -3.65 31.94
C TRP A 288 2.16 -4.63 31.99
N LEU A 289 1.19 -4.34 32.88
CA LEU A 289 -0.09 -5.02 32.90
C LEU A 289 -1.02 -4.44 31.85
N ARG A 290 -1.91 -5.27 31.35
CA ARG A 290 -2.95 -4.85 30.42
C ARG A 290 -3.90 -3.83 31.08
N GLN A 291 -4.20 -2.75 30.36
CA GLN A 291 -5.19 -1.77 30.77
C GLN A 291 -6.63 -2.25 30.49
N ASP A 292 -7.57 -1.65 31.21
CA ASP A 292 -9.01 -1.89 30.98
C ASP A 292 -9.49 -1.08 29.79
N PHE A 293 -9.99 -1.77 28.75
CA PHE A 293 -10.55 -1.14 27.55
C PHE A 293 -11.81 -0.31 27.84
N ASN A 294 -12.51 -0.55 28.94
CA ASN A 294 -13.63 0.31 29.35
C ASN A 294 -13.16 1.72 29.71
N LYS A 295 -11.92 1.88 30.17
CA LYS A 295 -11.31 3.18 30.45
C LYS A 295 -10.76 3.86 29.20
N ILE A 296 -10.24 3.07 28.26
CA ILE A 296 -9.65 3.58 27.01
C ILE A 296 -10.74 4.02 26.04
N LEU A 297 -11.81 3.24 25.93
CA LEU A 297 -12.92 3.40 24.97
C LEU A 297 -14.27 3.38 25.71
N PRO A 298 -14.53 4.33 26.60
CA PRO A 298 -15.74 4.32 27.43
C PRO A 298 -17.03 4.35 26.62
N ASN A 299 -17.03 5.03 25.47
CA ASN A 299 -18.21 5.24 24.61
C ASN A 299 -18.42 4.12 23.58
N LEU A 300 -17.53 3.12 23.49
CA LEU A 300 -17.69 1.99 22.57
C LEU A 300 -18.50 0.89 23.26
N GLU A 301 -19.51 0.37 22.58
CA GLU A 301 -20.32 -0.76 23.07
C GLU A 301 -19.51 -2.05 23.22
N LEU A 302 -20.03 -3.01 23.98
CA LEU A 302 -19.32 -4.27 24.30
C LEU A 302 -18.91 -5.05 23.06
N ASP A 303 -19.78 -5.15 22.08
CA ASP A 303 -19.48 -5.87 20.82
C ASP A 303 -18.38 -5.20 20.02
N GLY A 304 -18.33 -3.87 20.02
CA GLY A 304 -17.22 -3.13 19.40
C GLY A 304 -15.89 -3.35 20.12
N LYS A 305 -15.90 -3.38 21.47
CA LYS A 305 -14.71 -3.68 22.26
C LYS A 305 -14.23 -5.12 22.03
N ASP A 306 -15.16 -6.07 21.93
CA ASP A 306 -14.85 -7.47 21.65
C ASP A 306 -14.18 -7.64 20.28
N LEU A 307 -14.78 -7.04 19.24
CA LEU A 307 -14.17 -7.05 17.91
C LEU A 307 -12.78 -6.41 17.90
N LEU A 308 -12.64 -5.25 18.54
CA LEU A 308 -11.34 -4.55 18.61
C LEU A 308 -10.28 -5.41 19.30
N MET A 309 -10.64 -6.09 20.41
CA MET A 309 -9.72 -6.98 21.12
C MET A 309 -9.28 -8.17 20.25
N GLN A 310 -10.17 -8.71 19.42
CA GLN A 310 -9.83 -9.77 18.47
C GLN A 310 -8.93 -9.27 17.33
N MET A 311 -9.07 -8.01 16.91
CA MET A 311 -8.20 -7.38 15.90
C MET A 311 -6.81 -7.03 16.47
N LEU A 312 -6.71 -6.77 17.77
CA LEU A 312 -5.46 -6.40 18.45
C LEU A 312 -4.85 -7.57 19.23
N GLN A 313 -5.12 -8.81 18.87
CA GLN A 313 -4.41 -9.98 19.40
C GLN A 313 -2.93 -9.91 19.04
N TYR A 314 -2.05 -10.17 20.02
CA TYR A 314 -0.60 -10.20 19.79
C TYR A 314 -0.20 -11.30 18.80
N ASP A 315 -0.64 -12.54 19.06
CA ASP A 315 -0.36 -13.66 18.19
C ASP A 315 -1.07 -13.48 16.85
N PRO A 316 -0.32 -13.30 15.74
CA PRO A 316 -0.93 -13.12 14.41
C PRO A 316 -1.83 -14.27 13.98
N ASN A 317 -1.57 -15.49 14.51
CA ASN A 317 -2.37 -16.68 14.20
C ASN A 317 -3.72 -16.70 14.94
N LYS A 318 -3.82 -16.00 16.09
CA LYS A 318 -5.05 -15.86 16.87
C LYS A 318 -5.82 -14.60 16.51
N ARG A 319 -5.17 -13.64 15.83
CA ARG A 319 -5.83 -12.40 15.40
C ARG A 319 -6.91 -12.71 14.41
N ILE A 320 -8.12 -12.15 14.61
CA ILE A 320 -9.26 -12.35 13.71
C ILE A 320 -8.89 -11.98 12.27
N SER A 321 -9.31 -12.78 11.30
CA SER A 321 -9.13 -12.43 9.88
C SER A 321 -10.20 -11.41 9.43
N ALA A 322 -9.90 -10.59 8.41
CA ALA A 322 -10.87 -9.65 7.88
C ALA A 322 -12.15 -10.35 7.41
N LYS A 323 -12.04 -11.53 6.80
CA LYS A 323 -13.18 -12.35 6.36
C LYS A 323 -14.09 -12.75 7.51
N VAL A 324 -13.54 -13.16 8.66
CA VAL A 324 -14.32 -13.54 9.84
C VAL A 324 -14.88 -12.31 10.54
N ALA A 325 -14.11 -11.24 10.62
CA ALA A 325 -14.52 -9.99 11.26
C ALA A 325 -15.78 -9.36 10.65
N ILE A 326 -15.99 -9.50 9.34
CA ILE A 326 -17.20 -9.04 8.65
C ILE A 326 -18.47 -9.64 9.22
N SER A 327 -18.43 -10.88 9.72
CA SER A 327 -19.58 -11.59 10.30
C SER A 327 -19.72 -11.36 11.81
N HIS A 328 -18.94 -10.46 12.40
CA HIS A 328 -19.00 -10.18 13.82
C HIS A 328 -20.32 -9.49 14.20
N ARG A 329 -20.86 -9.82 15.38
CA ARG A 329 -22.15 -9.26 15.86
C ARG A 329 -22.20 -7.74 15.97
N PHE A 330 -21.03 -7.07 16.07
CA PHE A 330 -20.93 -5.62 16.04
C PHE A 330 -21.56 -4.98 14.80
N PHE A 331 -21.68 -5.74 13.71
CA PHE A 331 -22.23 -5.26 12.42
C PHE A 331 -23.67 -5.66 12.17
N HIS A 332 -24.39 -6.24 13.16
CA HIS A 332 -25.78 -6.72 12.92
C HIS A 332 -26.77 -5.63 12.55
N ASP A 333 -26.53 -4.42 13.01
CA ASP A 333 -27.37 -3.24 12.78
C ASP A 333 -26.81 -2.28 11.73
N VAL A 334 -25.80 -2.69 10.98
CA VAL A 334 -25.23 -1.88 9.90
C VAL A 334 -26.21 -1.82 8.73
N THR A 335 -26.89 -0.69 8.61
CA THR A 335 -27.67 -0.37 7.42
C THR A 335 -26.77 0.25 6.37
N ILE A 336 -26.10 -0.60 5.59
CA ILE A 336 -25.30 -0.14 4.47
C ILE A 336 -26.24 0.07 3.30
N GLN A 337 -26.48 1.33 2.94
CA GLN A 337 -26.78 1.63 1.55
C GLN A 337 -25.48 1.42 0.78
N LEU A 338 -25.26 0.19 0.33
CA LEU A 338 -24.22 -0.07 -0.66
C LEU A 338 -24.54 0.82 -1.86
N PRO A 339 -23.57 1.61 -2.36
CA PRO A 339 -23.77 2.27 -3.64
C PRO A 339 -24.17 1.20 -4.62
N HIS A 340 -25.28 1.38 -5.33
CA HIS A 340 -25.80 0.43 -6.29
C HIS A 340 -24.67 0.04 -7.23
N LEU A 341 -24.21 -1.22 -7.13
CA LEU A 341 -23.39 -1.85 -8.15
C LEU A 341 -24.26 -1.92 -9.39
N GLN A 342 -24.07 -0.98 -10.32
CA GLN A 342 -24.48 -1.20 -11.70
C GLN A 342 -23.50 -2.26 -12.24
N LEU A 343 -23.99 -3.47 -12.32
CA LEU A 343 -23.34 -4.62 -12.99
C LEU A 343 -23.24 -4.37 -14.49
#